data_bfa551ef1ebe9f1dc5d2dc9156cedc1d
#
_entry.id   bfa551ef1ebe9f1dc5d2dc9156cedc1d
#
_cell.length_a   1.000
_cell.length_b   1.000
_cell.length_c   1.000
_cell.angle_alpha   90.00
_cell.angle_beta   90.00
_cell.angle_gamma   90.00
#
_symmetry.space_group_name_H-M   'P 1'
#
loop_
_entity.id
_entity.type
_entity.pdbx_description
1 polymer ?
#
loop_
_entity_poly.entity_id
_entity_poly.type
_entity_poly.pdbx_seq_one_letter_code
_entity_poly.pdbx_strand_id
1 'polypeptide(L)'
;GIWTVTVALEDGDYEYKFTINGWSVQEEFGSIGAVEGCTVTDGTYTNRAFTVAGADMTLETVFWNLCPGETPGQVYNVTFAVDTANITVGDSGMYLGGGAFGDAQGHAMSDDDGDGIYEVTLEVNTDQIGANYIFLNGPNDGGDWGAKEDLAGQECADVNNYNDRMLPEFDGDTYLLHCFGDCSGDGVGCAASEDGMMVLQGIIDFTVPSAGSAGKAIHVLV
;
A
#
# COMPACT_ATOMS: atom_id res chain seq x y z
N GLY A 1 -9.50 26.23 4.96
CA GLY A 1 -10.08 27.41 4.27
C GLY A 1 -9.39 27.64 2.95
N ILE A 2 -10.09 28.28 2.00
CA ILE A 2 -9.53 28.68 0.70
C ILE A 2 -8.99 30.10 0.82
N TRP A 3 -7.78 30.31 0.34
CA TRP A 3 -7.14 31.62 0.28
C TRP A 3 -7.13 32.11 -1.16
N THR A 4 -7.47 33.34 -1.40
CA THR A 4 -7.49 33.95 -2.74
C THR A 4 -6.77 35.29 -2.74
N VAL A 5 -6.15 35.63 -3.87
CA VAL A 5 -5.54 36.92 -4.12
C VAL A 5 -5.84 37.35 -5.57
N THR A 6 -6.09 38.61 -5.78
CA THR A 6 -6.21 39.21 -7.14
C THR A 6 -5.04 40.15 -7.35
N VAL A 7 -4.33 39.97 -8.43
CA VAL A 7 -3.19 40.82 -8.84
C VAL A 7 -3.41 41.35 -10.25
N ALA A 8 -2.98 42.59 -10.52
CA ALA A 8 -2.97 43.16 -11.86
C ALA A 8 -1.63 42.81 -12.52
N LEU A 9 -1.68 42.16 -13.67
CA LEU A 9 -0.52 41.70 -14.44
C LEU A 9 -0.71 42.11 -15.91
N GLU A 10 0.38 42.41 -16.58
CA GLU A 10 0.40 42.60 -18.05
C GLU A 10 0.44 41.22 -18.74
N ASP A 11 0.28 41.17 -20.05
CA ASP A 11 0.46 39.94 -20.82
C ASP A 11 1.89 39.41 -20.67
N GLY A 12 2.03 38.11 -20.40
CA GLY A 12 3.32 37.48 -20.21
C GLY A 12 3.25 36.16 -19.46
N ASP A 13 4.42 35.51 -19.32
CA ASP A 13 4.60 34.30 -18.58
C ASP A 13 5.03 34.64 -17.15
N TYR A 14 4.41 33.98 -16.19
CA TYR A 14 4.62 34.24 -14.77
C TYR A 14 4.89 32.94 -14.01
N GLU A 15 5.74 33.07 -13.02
CA GLU A 15 6.00 32.01 -12.03
C GLU A 15 5.53 32.48 -10.65
N TYR A 16 5.00 31.57 -9.85
CA TYR A 16 4.58 31.86 -8.49
C TYR A 16 4.71 30.65 -7.57
N LYS A 17 4.60 30.90 -6.29
CA LYS A 17 4.63 29.88 -5.25
C LYS A 17 3.81 30.37 -4.07
N PHE A 18 3.06 29.47 -3.45
CA PHE A 18 2.45 29.78 -2.18
C PHE A 18 3.46 29.65 -1.05
N THR A 19 3.34 30.53 -0.07
CA THR A 19 4.24 30.57 1.09
C THR A 19 3.45 30.85 2.37
N ILE A 20 3.97 30.38 3.51
CA ILE A 20 3.42 30.65 4.83
C ILE A 20 4.41 31.51 5.61
N ASN A 21 3.92 32.56 6.28
CA ASN A 21 4.74 33.49 7.06
C ASN A 21 5.94 34.07 6.26
N GLY A 22 5.66 34.63 5.09
CA GLY A 22 6.69 35.02 4.14
C GLY A 22 7.33 33.76 3.53
N TRP A 23 8.64 33.64 3.57
CA TRP A 23 9.37 32.51 3.03
C TRP A 23 9.75 31.45 4.09
N SER A 24 9.12 31.49 5.29
CA SER A 24 9.44 30.52 6.34
C SER A 24 9.06 29.09 5.95
N VAL A 25 7.95 28.93 5.22
CA VAL A 25 7.54 27.67 4.59
C VAL A 25 7.07 28.01 3.18
N GLN A 26 7.49 27.25 2.22
CA GLN A 26 7.11 27.41 0.81
C GLN A 26 6.71 26.08 0.22
N GLU A 27 5.98 26.09 -0.89
CA GLU A 27 5.68 24.88 -1.64
C GLU A 27 6.96 24.23 -2.14
N GLU A 28 6.99 22.89 -2.07
CA GLU A 28 8.10 22.05 -2.55
C GLU A 28 7.55 21.02 -3.54
N PHE A 29 7.95 21.12 -4.79
CA PHE A 29 7.57 20.18 -5.86
C PHE A 29 8.70 19.18 -6.19
N GLY A 30 9.76 19.18 -5.41
CA GLY A 30 11.04 18.57 -5.75
C GLY A 30 11.12 17.05 -5.70
N SER A 31 10.14 16.35 -5.11
CA SER A 31 10.16 14.88 -5.03
C SER A 31 9.27 14.19 -6.06
N ILE A 32 8.34 14.93 -6.65
CA ILE A 32 7.38 14.42 -7.64
C ILE A 32 7.79 14.91 -9.02
N GLY A 33 9.01 14.89 -9.43
CA GLY A 33 9.43 15.42 -10.73
C GLY A 33 8.51 16.52 -11.27
N ALA A 34 8.98 17.50 -11.98
CA ALA A 34 8.15 18.55 -12.55
C ALA A 34 6.89 17.93 -13.15
N VAL A 35 5.72 18.10 -12.50
CA VAL A 35 4.45 17.62 -13.04
C VAL A 35 4.24 18.40 -14.32
N GLU A 36 4.28 17.71 -15.46
CA GLU A 36 4.16 18.35 -16.76
C GLU A 36 2.89 19.21 -16.80
N GLY A 37 3.06 20.50 -17.00
CA GLY A 37 1.99 21.44 -17.30
C GLY A 37 1.60 22.41 -16.19
N CYS A 38 2.02 22.26 -14.94
CA CYS A 38 1.68 23.23 -13.89
C CYS A 38 2.89 23.87 -13.21
N THR A 39 4.08 23.32 -13.39
CA THR A 39 5.31 23.82 -12.79
C THR A 39 6.40 24.03 -13.83
N VAL A 40 7.30 24.96 -13.52
CA VAL A 40 8.55 25.18 -14.25
C VAL A 40 9.71 25.15 -13.28
N THR A 41 10.83 24.57 -13.73
CA THR A 41 12.07 24.55 -12.96
C THR A 41 13.10 25.46 -13.61
N ASP A 42 13.52 26.50 -12.90
CA ASP A 42 14.63 27.34 -13.30
C ASP A 42 15.85 27.03 -12.41
N GLY A 43 16.72 26.19 -12.90
CA GLY A 43 17.94 25.78 -12.21
C GLY A 43 17.67 25.05 -10.91
N THR A 44 17.53 25.78 -9.81
CA THR A 44 17.41 25.22 -8.45
C THR A 44 15.97 25.20 -7.92
N TYR A 45 15.09 26.02 -8.49
CA TYR A 45 13.75 26.22 -7.94
C TYR A 45 12.69 25.71 -8.91
N THR A 46 11.69 25.00 -8.36
CA THR A 46 10.48 24.60 -9.08
C THR A 46 9.34 25.49 -8.59
N ASN A 47 8.69 26.17 -9.50
CA ASN A 47 7.58 27.10 -9.24
C ASN A 47 6.37 26.70 -10.06
N ARG A 48 5.17 27.14 -9.65
CA ARG A 48 3.97 27.13 -10.52
C ARG A 48 4.16 28.11 -11.65
N ALA A 49 3.59 27.82 -12.83
CA ALA A 49 3.65 28.68 -13.98
C ALA A 49 2.27 28.90 -14.61
N PHE A 50 2.07 30.09 -15.19
CA PHE A 50 0.89 30.41 -16.00
C PHE A 50 1.20 31.55 -16.96
N THR A 51 0.38 31.69 -18.00
CA THR A 51 0.51 32.75 -19.00
C THR A 51 -0.72 33.67 -18.94
N VAL A 52 -0.51 34.97 -18.92
CA VAL A 52 -1.55 36.00 -19.12
C VAL A 52 -1.56 36.39 -20.59
N ALA A 53 -2.72 36.33 -21.23
CA ALA A 53 -2.88 36.70 -22.65
C ALA A 53 -4.20 37.44 -22.89
N GLY A 54 -4.15 38.76 -22.81
CA GLY A 54 -5.16 39.68 -23.33
C GLY A 54 -6.50 39.76 -22.61
N ALA A 55 -6.72 39.00 -21.52
CA ALA A 55 -7.98 39.03 -20.75
C ALA A 55 -7.78 38.68 -19.30
N ASP A 56 -8.70 39.11 -18.44
CA ASP A 56 -8.77 38.65 -17.05
C ASP A 56 -8.94 37.14 -16.99
N MET A 57 -8.23 36.51 -16.11
CA MET A 57 -8.28 35.06 -15.90
C MET A 57 -8.40 34.71 -14.43
N THR A 58 -8.90 33.54 -14.15
CA THR A 58 -8.92 32.95 -12.82
C THR A 58 -8.24 31.61 -12.90
N LEU A 59 -7.20 31.42 -12.10
CA LEU A 59 -6.55 30.12 -11.95
C LEU A 59 -7.45 29.20 -11.13
N GLU A 60 -7.37 27.90 -11.39
CA GLU A 60 -8.08 26.90 -10.60
C GLU A 60 -7.59 26.90 -9.15
N THR A 61 -8.49 26.50 -8.23
CA THR A 61 -8.12 26.26 -6.85
C THR A 61 -7.24 25.02 -6.79
N VAL A 62 -6.10 25.14 -6.13
CA VAL A 62 -5.14 24.05 -5.97
C VAL A 62 -4.92 23.75 -4.49
N PHE A 63 -4.52 22.55 -4.20
CA PHE A 63 -4.00 22.19 -2.88
C PHE A 63 -2.51 22.52 -2.79
N TRP A 64 -2.02 22.66 -1.56
CA TRP A 64 -0.61 22.88 -1.27
C TRP A 64 0.26 21.74 -1.85
N ASN A 65 1.31 22.06 -2.59
CA ASN A 65 2.20 21.16 -3.32
C ASN A 65 1.56 20.32 -4.46
N LEU A 66 0.30 20.54 -4.81
CA LEU A 66 -0.41 19.77 -5.83
C LEU A 66 -0.78 20.63 -7.04
N CYS A 67 -0.80 20.04 -8.22
CA CYS A 67 -1.23 20.71 -9.45
C CYS A 67 -2.78 20.83 -9.56
N PRO A 68 -3.31 21.65 -10.48
CA PRO A 68 -4.73 21.71 -10.76
C PRO A 68 -5.31 20.32 -11.07
N GLY A 69 -6.45 20.01 -10.45
CA GLY A 69 -7.11 18.70 -10.62
C GLY A 69 -6.60 17.60 -9.70
N GLU A 70 -5.45 17.79 -9.04
CA GLU A 70 -4.96 16.85 -8.03
C GLU A 70 -5.63 17.09 -6.68
N THR A 71 -5.85 16.01 -5.93
CA THR A 71 -6.38 16.05 -4.56
C THR A 71 -5.37 15.43 -3.61
N PRO A 72 -5.27 15.93 -2.36
CA PRO A 72 -4.43 15.28 -1.36
C PRO A 72 -4.85 13.83 -1.16
N GLY A 73 -3.87 12.98 -0.95
CA GLY A 73 -4.14 11.61 -0.56
C GLY A 73 -5.03 11.54 0.69
N GLN A 74 -5.84 10.52 0.74
CA GLN A 74 -6.70 10.23 1.87
C GLN A 74 -5.98 9.30 2.84
N VAL A 75 -6.25 9.44 4.13
CA VAL A 75 -5.66 8.57 5.16
C VAL A 75 -6.72 7.57 5.60
N TYR A 76 -6.36 6.29 5.58
CA TYR A 76 -7.19 5.19 6.02
C TYR A 76 -6.43 4.28 6.98
N ASN A 77 -7.14 3.51 7.77
CA ASN A 77 -6.55 2.46 8.57
C ASN A 77 -6.29 1.24 7.69
N VAL A 78 -5.02 0.89 7.53
CA VAL A 78 -4.60 -0.33 6.85
C VAL A 78 -4.08 -1.31 7.88
N THR A 79 -4.74 -2.46 8.00
CA THR A 79 -4.27 -3.57 8.82
C THR A 79 -3.45 -4.51 7.97
N PHE A 80 -2.17 -4.59 8.27
CA PHE A 80 -1.25 -5.58 7.72
C PHE A 80 -1.31 -6.82 8.59
N ALA A 81 -1.65 -7.94 7.99
CA ALA A 81 -1.79 -9.23 8.66
C ALA A 81 -0.94 -10.28 7.96
N VAL A 82 -0.23 -11.09 8.74
CA VAL A 82 0.59 -12.20 8.23
C VAL A 82 0.30 -13.47 8.97
N ASP A 83 -0.18 -14.47 8.24
CA ASP A 83 -0.36 -15.83 8.71
C ASP A 83 1.00 -16.53 8.79
N THR A 84 1.31 -17.11 9.94
CA THR A 84 2.59 -17.75 10.26
C THR A 84 2.49 -19.27 10.36
N ALA A 85 1.40 -19.89 9.87
CA ALA A 85 1.16 -21.33 9.99
C ALA A 85 2.27 -22.19 9.34
N ASN A 86 3.03 -21.65 8.39
CA ASN A 86 4.12 -22.31 7.69
C ASN A 86 5.51 -22.13 8.32
N ILE A 87 5.61 -21.35 9.40
CA ILE A 87 6.87 -21.05 10.08
C ILE A 87 6.75 -21.23 11.61
N THR A 88 7.88 -21.17 12.29
CA THR A 88 7.91 -20.97 13.74
C THR A 88 8.30 -19.53 14.02
N VAL A 89 7.45 -18.81 14.71
CA VAL A 89 7.73 -17.43 15.13
C VAL A 89 8.81 -17.45 16.21
N GLY A 90 9.85 -16.63 16.04
CA GLY A 90 10.92 -16.50 17.01
C GLY A 90 10.52 -15.70 18.24
N ASP A 91 11.35 -15.73 19.29
CA ASP A 91 11.08 -15.05 20.58
C ASP A 91 10.90 -13.53 20.44
N SER A 92 11.42 -12.93 19.39
CA SER A 92 11.29 -11.49 19.13
C SER A 92 9.94 -11.10 18.48
N GLY A 93 9.15 -12.09 18.06
CA GLY A 93 7.86 -11.86 17.40
C GLY A 93 7.97 -11.44 15.94
N MET A 94 6.87 -10.95 15.38
CA MET A 94 6.77 -10.51 13.99
C MET A 94 6.83 -9.00 13.87
N TYR A 95 7.35 -8.52 12.75
CA TYR A 95 7.46 -7.08 12.43
C TYR A 95 7.06 -6.80 10.99
N LEU A 96 6.56 -5.59 10.78
CA LEU A 96 6.39 -4.96 9.48
C LEU A 96 7.43 -3.85 9.32
N GLY A 97 8.12 -3.80 8.21
CA GLY A 97 9.08 -2.75 7.86
C GLY A 97 9.27 -2.62 6.37
N GLY A 98 10.28 -1.86 5.96
CA GLY A 98 10.64 -1.64 4.55
C GLY A 98 9.96 -0.43 3.93
N GLY A 99 10.63 0.18 2.95
CA GLY A 99 10.12 1.30 2.18
C GLY A 99 9.55 2.44 3.01
N ALA A 100 8.26 2.70 2.85
CA ALA A 100 7.55 3.77 3.56
C ALA A 100 7.26 3.43 5.04
N PHE A 101 7.46 2.18 5.47
CA PHE A 101 7.10 1.68 6.81
C PHE A 101 8.31 1.56 7.75
N GLY A 102 9.44 2.16 7.40
CA GLY A 102 10.63 2.27 8.24
C GLY A 102 11.63 1.13 8.09
N ASP A 103 12.49 0.97 9.10
CA ASP A 103 13.52 -0.08 9.09
C ASP A 103 12.94 -1.47 9.49
N ALA A 104 13.81 -2.46 9.64
CA ALA A 104 13.42 -3.84 9.93
C ALA A 104 12.59 -4.03 11.22
N GLN A 105 12.63 -3.08 12.15
CA GLN A 105 11.81 -3.04 13.38
C GLN A 105 10.78 -1.91 13.35
N GLY A 106 10.38 -1.46 12.17
CA GLY A 106 9.50 -0.30 12.01
C GLY A 106 8.24 -0.44 12.86
N HIS A 107 7.55 -1.57 12.75
CA HIS A 107 6.30 -1.81 13.46
C HIS A 107 6.23 -3.24 14.01
N ALA A 108 6.15 -3.37 15.33
CA ALA A 108 5.88 -4.66 15.97
C ALA A 108 4.44 -5.09 15.69
N MET A 109 4.24 -6.36 15.42
CA MET A 109 2.93 -6.96 15.18
C MET A 109 2.52 -7.82 16.39
N SER A 110 1.22 -8.01 16.61
CA SER A 110 0.69 -8.86 17.68
C SER A 110 -0.24 -9.93 17.15
N ASP A 111 -0.30 -11.03 17.88
CA ASP A 111 -1.27 -12.12 17.72
C ASP A 111 -2.03 -12.24 19.06
N ASP A 112 -2.98 -11.32 19.29
CA ASP A 112 -3.63 -11.17 20.59
C ASP A 112 -4.69 -12.25 20.86
N ASP A 113 -5.24 -12.87 19.84
CA ASP A 113 -6.24 -13.94 19.94
C ASP A 113 -5.65 -15.34 19.80
N GLY A 114 -4.38 -15.45 19.42
CA GLY A 114 -3.61 -16.70 19.40
C GLY A 114 -3.96 -17.60 18.22
N ASP A 115 -4.40 -17.03 17.10
CA ASP A 115 -4.77 -17.79 15.91
C ASP A 115 -3.60 -18.01 14.93
N GLY A 116 -2.44 -17.41 15.21
CA GLY A 116 -1.22 -17.50 14.41
C GLY A 116 -1.14 -16.45 13.30
N ILE A 117 -2.09 -15.51 13.26
CA ILE A 117 -2.06 -14.36 12.38
C ILE A 117 -1.57 -13.16 13.18
N TYR A 118 -0.43 -12.62 12.79
CA TYR A 118 0.13 -11.41 13.40
C TYR A 118 -0.35 -10.17 12.66
N GLU A 119 -0.75 -9.15 13.41
CA GLU A 119 -1.38 -7.96 12.86
C GLU A 119 -0.76 -6.66 13.36
N VAL A 120 -0.78 -5.63 12.52
CA VAL A 120 -0.56 -4.23 12.89
C VAL A 120 -1.45 -3.32 12.04
N THR A 121 -2.14 -2.38 12.68
CA THR A 121 -2.94 -1.37 11.96
C THR A 121 -2.22 -0.04 11.99
N LEU A 122 -2.06 0.56 10.82
CA LEU A 122 -1.39 1.85 10.62
C LEU A 122 -2.32 2.82 9.88
N GLU A 123 -2.19 4.12 10.18
CA GLU A 123 -2.76 5.17 9.35
C GLU A 123 -1.88 5.36 8.11
N VAL A 124 -2.41 5.05 6.93
CA VAL A 124 -1.68 5.05 5.65
C VAL A 124 -2.35 6.01 4.68
N ASN A 125 -1.53 6.88 4.05
CA ASN A 125 -2.00 7.79 3.03
C ASN A 125 -2.05 7.09 1.67
N THR A 126 -3.10 7.35 0.86
CA THR A 126 -3.19 6.81 -0.51
C THR A 126 -2.04 7.24 -1.42
N ASP A 127 -1.32 8.32 -1.08
CA ASP A 127 -0.08 8.70 -1.76
C ASP A 127 1.05 7.67 -1.59
N GLN A 128 0.90 6.73 -0.64
CA GLN A 128 1.84 5.63 -0.40
C GLN A 128 1.50 4.36 -1.19
N ILE A 129 0.41 4.34 -1.97
CA ILE A 129 0.09 3.23 -2.88
C ILE A 129 1.30 2.93 -3.77
N GLY A 130 1.67 1.66 -3.88
CA GLY A 130 2.88 1.23 -4.58
C GLY A 130 4.18 1.33 -3.75
N ALA A 131 4.14 1.86 -2.52
CA ALA A 131 5.30 1.81 -1.63
C ALA A 131 5.60 0.37 -1.20
N ASN A 132 6.88 0.09 -0.98
CA ASN A 132 7.30 -1.24 -0.58
C ASN A 132 7.17 -1.47 0.93
N TYR A 133 6.90 -2.72 1.30
CA TYR A 133 6.91 -3.22 2.67
C TYR A 133 7.26 -4.70 2.70
N ILE A 134 7.61 -5.23 3.88
CA ILE A 134 7.97 -6.62 4.05
C ILE A 134 7.69 -7.07 5.48
N PHE A 135 7.40 -8.37 5.67
CA PHE A 135 7.28 -8.97 6.99
C PHE A 135 8.61 -9.58 7.43
N LEU A 136 8.88 -9.52 8.74
CA LEU A 136 10.08 -10.07 9.34
C LEU A 136 9.72 -10.96 10.54
N ASN A 137 10.31 -12.15 10.60
CA ASN A 137 10.22 -13.06 11.75
C ASN A 137 11.27 -12.67 12.79
N GLY A 138 11.05 -11.55 13.42
CA GLY A 138 11.90 -10.88 14.38
C GLY A 138 13.27 -10.48 13.82
N PRO A 139 13.74 -9.27 14.04
CA PRO A 139 15.16 -9.05 14.03
C PRO A 139 15.72 -9.52 15.37
N ASN A 140 16.78 -10.29 15.34
CA ASN A 140 17.43 -10.73 16.56
C ASN A 140 18.25 -9.61 17.21
N ASP A 141 18.73 -8.64 16.43
CA ASP A 141 19.61 -7.55 16.86
C ASP A 141 19.35 -6.24 16.10
N GLY A 142 18.29 -5.52 16.46
CA GLY A 142 18.09 -4.13 16.09
C GLY A 142 18.34 -3.74 14.61
N GLY A 143 17.54 -4.24 13.67
CA GLY A 143 17.62 -3.85 12.27
C GLY A 143 18.18 -4.94 11.34
N ASP A 144 18.13 -6.19 11.74
CA ASP A 144 18.56 -7.29 10.90
C ASP A 144 17.53 -7.66 9.82
N TRP A 145 17.78 -7.23 8.61
CA TRP A 145 17.00 -7.60 7.42
C TRP A 145 17.11 -9.09 7.05
N GLY A 146 18.00 -9.84 7.68
CA GLY A 146 18.15 -11.28 7.48
C GLY A 146 16.94 -12.09 7.92
N ALA A 147 16.07 -11.51 8.77
CA ALA A 147 14.84 -12.14 9.25
C ALA A 147 13.62 -11.90 8.36
N LYS A 148 13.75 -11.15 7.26
CA LYS A 148 12.65 -10.87 6.35
C LYS A 148 12.22 -12.12 5.59
N GLU A 149 10.95 -12.17 5.19
CA GLU A 149 10.44 -13.20 4.29
C GLU A 149 11.21 -13.21 2.96
N ASP A 150 11.30 -14.36 2.32
CA ASP A 150 11.95 -14.51 1.00
C ASP A 150 10.87 -14.70 -0.07
N LEU A 151 10.69 -13.65 -0.89
CA LEU A 151 9.72 -13.63 -1.98
C LEU A 151 10.39 -13.69 -3.36
N ALA A 152 11.70 -14.00 -3.41
CA ALA A 152 12.43 -13.98 -4.67
C ALA A 152 11.79 -14.91 -5.72
N GLY A 153 11.47 -14.33 -6.88
CA GLY A 153 10.85 -15.05 -7.99
C GLY A 153 9.36 -15.26 -7.90
N GLN A 154 8.70 -14.70 -6.88
CA GLN A 154 7.25 -14.77 -6.73
C GLN A 154 6.57 -13.51 -7.31
N GLU A 155 5.28 -13.62 -7.64
CA GLU A 155 4.55 -12.57 -8.38
C GLU A 155 4.26 -11.30 -7.56
N CYS A 156 4.18 -11.39 -6.24
CA CYS A 156 3.96 -10.23 -5.36
C CYS A 156 5.24 -9.45 -5.02
N ALA A 157 6.41 -9.96 -5.47
CA ALA A 157 7.71 -9.39 -5.15
C ALA A 157 8.10 -8.28 -6.14
N ASP A 158 8.49 -7.13 -5.63
CA ASP A 158 9.14 -6.11 -6.43
C ASP A 158 10.64 -6.44 -6.60
N VAL A 159 10.99 -6.98 -7.76
CA VAL A 159 12.37 -7.37 -8.10
C VAL A 159 13.35 -6.19 -8.12
N ASN A 160 12.85 -4.96 -8.26
CA ASN A 160 13.69 -3.77 -8.28
C ASN A 160 13.93 -3.22 -6.86
N ASN A 161 13.23 -3.74 -5.86
CA ASN A 161 13.35 -3.33 -4.48
C ASN A 161 13.42 -4.52 -3.52
N TYR A 162 14.51 -5.24 -3.58
CA TYR A 162 14.88 -6.35 -2.68
C TYR A 162 13.84 -7.47 -2.57
N ASN A 163 12.95 -7.61 -3.55
CA ASN A 163 11.80 -8.52 -3.57
C ASN A 163 10.80 -8.27 -2.43
N ASP A 164 10.64 -7.02 -2.03
CA ASP A 164 9.62 -6.63 -1.05
C ASP A 164 8.23 -6.60 -1.70
N ARG A 165 7.16 -6.64 -0.89
CA ARG A 165 5.78 -6.47 -1.33
C ARG A 165 5.52 -5.02 -1.72
N MET A 166 4.54 -4.79 -2.57
CA MET A 166 4.04 -3.45 -2.89
C MET A 166 2.65 -3.26 -2.29
N LEU A 167 2.43 -2.08 -1.68
CA LEU A 167 1.14 -1.68 -1.15
C LEU A 167 0.11 -1.59 -2.29
N PRO A 168 -0.98 -2.38 -2.26
CA PRO A 168 -1.99 -2.35 -3.30
C PRO A 168 -2.82 -1.05 -3.25
N GLU A 169 -3.65 -0.83 -4.26
CA GLU A 169 -4.63 0.24 -4.25
C GLU A 169 -5.69 0.01 -3.16
N PHE A 170 -6.09 1.10 -2.47
CA PHE A 170 -7.17 1.11 -1.50
C PHE A 170 -7.86 2.48 -1.48
N ASP A 171 -9.14 2.51 -1.14
CA ASP A 171 -9.99 3.70 -1.08
C ASP A 171 -10.83 3.77 0.21
N GLY A 172 -10.46 2.96 1.20
CA GLY A 172 -11.10 2.84 2.52
C GLY A 172 -10.23 2.06 3.49
N ASP A 173 -10.70 1.90 4.73
CA ASP A 173 -10.06 1.04 5.72
C ASP A 173 -9.93 -0.38 5.13
N THR A 174 -8.72 -0.94 5.19
CA THR A 174 -8.35 -2.14 4.44
C THR A 174 -7.63 -3.15 5.32
N TYR A 175 -7.90 -4.43 5.09
CA TYR A 175 -7.24 -5.56 5.74
C TYR A 175 -6.46 -6.36 4.70
N LEU A 176 -5.14 -6.41 4.84
CA LEU A 176 -4.22 -7.07 3.93
C LEU A 176 -3.67 -8.33 4.60
N LEU A 177 -4.26 -9.48 4.28
CA LEU A 177 -3.81 -10.79 4.78
C LEU A 177 -2.82 -11.43 3.83
N HIS A 178 -1.72 -11.93 4.36
CA HIS A 178 -0.65 -12.58 3.63
C HIS A 178 -0.23 -13.89 4.32
N CYS A 179 0.40 -14.79 3.58
CA CYS A 179 1.17 -15.89 4.16
C CYS A 179 2.65 -15.50 4.17
N PHE A 180 3.35 -15.73 5.27
CA PHE A 180 4.79 -15.42 5.36
C PHE A 180 5.60 -16.18 4.31
N GLY A 181 6.30 -15.43 3.45
CA GLY A 181 7.15 -16.01 2.40
C GLY A 181 6.42 -16.63 1.22
N ASP A 182 5.09 -16.47 1.11
CA ASP A 182 4.31 -17.07 0.02
C ASP A 182 3.24 -16.09 -0.53
N CYS A 183 3.43 -15.66 -1.77
CA CYS A 183 2.48 -14.77 -2.45
C CYS A 183 1.13 -15.43 -2.76
N SER A 184 1.09 -16.76 -2.88
CA SER A 184 -0.16 -17.48 -3.16
C SER A 184 -1.17 -17.39 -2.00
N GLY A 185 -0.69 -17.02 -0.80
CA GLY A 185 -1.50 -16.77 0.37
C GLY A 185 -2.09 -15.37 0.47
N ASP A 186 -1.84 -14.49 -0.49
CA ASP A 186 -2.33 -13.11 -0.44
C ASP A 186 -3.87 -13.08 -0.49
N GLY A 187 -4.47 -12.46 0.52
CA GLY A 187 -5.91 -12.38 0.71
C GLY A 187 -6.58 -13.61 1.35
N VAL A 188 -5.85 -14.71 1.55
CA VAL A 188 -6.43 -15.97 2.08
C VAL A 188 -5.64 -16.58 3.26
N GLY A 189 -4.43 -16.07 3.53
CA GLY A 189 -3.51 -16.66 4.50
C GLY A 189 -2.72 -17.83 3.94
N CYS A 190 -1.94 -18.51 4.81
CA CYS A 190 -1.19 -19.69 4.40
C CYS A 190 -2.14 -20.81 3.98
N ALA A 191 -1.88 -21.45 2.84
CA ALA A 191 -2.57 -22.67 2.50
C ALA A 191 -2.31 -23.67 3.62
N ALA A 192 -3.39 -24.17 4.22
CA ALA A 192 -3.23 -25.28 5.18
C ALA A 192 -2.44 -26.37 4.46
N SER A 193 -1.35 -26.83 5.08
CA SER A 193 -0.61 -27.98 4.53
C SER A 193 -1.63 -29.08 4.25
N GLU A 194 -1.65 -29.62 3.03
CA GLU A 194 -2.65 -30.62 2.61
C GLU A 194 -2.60 -31.93 3.42
N ASP A 195 -1.80 -31.99 4.48
CA ASP A 195 -1.72 -33.11 5.42
C ASP A 195 -2.99 -33.14 6.29
N GLY A 196 -4.07 -33.62 5.69
CA GLY A 196 -5.28 -34.02 6.39
C GLY A 196 -6.54 -33.18 6.13
N MET A 197 -6.50 -32.18 5.30
CA MET A 197 -7.75 -31.48 4.90
C MET A 197 -8.50 -32.23 3.80
N MET A 198 -9.75 -32.54 4.10
CA MET A 198 -10.69 -33.04 3.08
C MET A 198 -11.17 -31.87 2.23
N VAL A 199 -10.70 -31.76 0.99
CA VAL A 199 -11.27 -30.84 0.01
C VAL A 199 -12.49 -31.47 -0.62
N LEU A 200 -13.69 -30.91 -0.37
CA LEU A 200 -14.90 -31.31 -1.08
C LEU A 200 -14.87 -30.71 -2.49
N GLN A 201 -14.33 -31.42 -3.47
CA GLN A 201 -14.19 -30.96 -4.86
C GLN A 201 -15.50 -30.95 -5.66
N GLY A 202 -16.60 -31.43 -5.11
CA GLY A 202 -17.92 -31.37 -5.74
C GLY A 202 -18.93 -32.29 -5.10
N ILE A 203 -20.17 -31.90 -5.14
CA ILE A 203 -21.32 -32.77 -4.87
C ILE A 203 -21.82 -33.27 -6.21
N ILE A 204 -21.68 -34.58 -6.49
CA ILE A 204 -22.28 -35.18 -7.67
C ILE A 204 -23.69 -35.64 -7.26
N ASP A 205 -24.70 -34.92 -7.71
CA ASP A 205 -26.09 -35.35 -7.57
C ASP A 205 -26.41 -36.35 -8.70
N PHE A 206 -26.44 -37.63 -8.34
CA PHE A 206 -26.98 -38.63 -9.22
C PHE A 206 -28.51 -38.63 -9.06
N THR A 207 -29.22 -38.19 -10.07
CA THR A 207 -30.68 -38.40 -10.16
C THR A 207 -30.96 -39.91 -10.19
N VAL A 208 -31.30 -40.48 -9.05
CA VAL A 208 -31.67 -41.88 -8.94
C VAL A 208 -33.13 -42.00 -9.40
N PRO A 209 -33.44 -42.84 -10.39
CA PRO A 209 -34.84 -43.15 -10.70
C PRO A 209 -35.52 -43.71 -9.46
N SER A 210 -36.77 -43.39 -9.26
CA SER A 210 -37.60 -43.49 -8.06
C SER A 210 -37.90 -44.91 -7.54
N ALA A 211 -36.93 -45.78 -7.49
CA ALA A 211 -37.09 -47.10 -6.89
C ALA A 211 -35.77 -47.61 -6.27
N GLY A 212 -35.55 -47.24 -5.01
CA GLY A 212 -34.47 -47.84 -4.24
C GLY A 212 -33.54 -46.87 -3.57
N SER A 213 -33.33 -47.04 -2.28
CA SER A 213 -32.48 -46.26 -1.39
C SER A 213 -30.97 -46.50 -1.59
N ALA A 214 -30.51 -46.53 -2.83
CA ALA A 214 -29.09 -46.77 -3.10
C ALA A 214 -28.50 -45.59 -3.87
N GLY A 215 -27.59 -44.84 -3.20
CA GLY A 215 -26.56 -44.16 -3.90
C GLY A 215 -26.55 -42.65 -3.85
N LYS A 216 -26.59 -42.05 -2.67
CA LYS A 216 -25.87 -40.78 -2.47
C LYS A 216 -24.47 -41.15 -1.98
N ALA A 217 -23.51 -41.07 -2.87
CA ALA A 217 -22.12 -41.26 -2.50
C ALA A 217 -21.44 -39.90 -2.47
N ILE A 218 -20.86 -39.53 -1.34
CA ILE A 218 -19.88 -38.47 -1.26
C ILE A 218 -18.52 -39.13 -1.49
N HIS A 219 -17.89 -38.82 -2.61
CA HIS A 219 -16.51 -39.22 -2.84
C HIS A 219 -15.60 -38.19 -2.20
N VAL A 220 -14.91 -38.58 -1.16
CA VAL A 220 -13.84 -37.81 -0.53
C VAL A 220 -12.53 -38.36 -1.08
N LEU A 221 -11.77 -37.54 -1.79
CA LEU A 221 -10.39 -37.83 -2.11
C LEU A 221 -9.54 -37.35 -0.92
N VAL A 222 -8.77 -38.25 -0.35
CA VAL A 222 -7.77 -37.96 0.71
C VAL A 222 -6.44 -37.81 0.04
#